data_1a7fb3593171bf67ecd75217e3b536ff
#
_entry.id   1a7fb3593171bf67ecd75217e3b536ff
#
_cell.length_a   1.000
_cell.length_b   1.000
_cell.length_c   1.000
_cell.angle_alpha   90.00
_cell.angle_beta   90.00
_cell.angle_gamma   90.00
#
_symmetry.space_group_name_H-M   'P 1'
#
loop_
_entity.id
_entity.type
_entity.pdbx_description
1 polymer ?
#
loop_
_entity_poly.entity_id
_entity_poly.type
_entity_poly.pdbx_seq_one_letter_code
_entity_poly.pdbx_strand_id
1 'polypeptide(L)'
;MKNYLWAGLVIIGLLMPILFTGRAVSVEKKATAQIDQEEAKIPRVYGRDLSQQIFSVISNEDYFGIVKNFTDIGPRHILEASEALTGNNMEARNYIIDQMNLLSKGRMEIQVLGKHLNVLGKLPGYLPGNHTAFAIVGHYDTWYSSIGVNEGGAGIGAILALIGPLSAYNWPLDIYFVASNARYAQWGPFGAAEVANWFYSQGIDFLMVYTVEALLVQDYNVPQNERLQMVYLDAGPSNYYIGQYWADLTESMSKNLGGSRIKAISSNDFPYWNFRYLEATYYQDRGYFQSTIAIESGFADDAAIRTPWDTYDNELYSYYLGKEMTAAIGASIAFTMSREYGSPIHHDIKFELGVDRSKSYYFPISSATLINVSSRWFEGTSSFSLENPSGVRIAYQSYNKTSAWQSTDIFSVPVSQKGIYRLTVTNTAQNSVGYDFHYSYDSDIDGNGVPDSQEYWLDASLFHQDSDSDTISDAYEIILGTNKDSADTDQDLMPDQYEIANGFDPTNPADALQDADGDSLTNLEEYELGTNPLSTDTDSDQLPDAWEVKYGLNPLVDDANGDPDNDKISNLEEYLDGTNPLVANREVAPIPWLWILTPTMVVVTGVAFYAWDKHRERTWSE
;
A
#
# COMPACT_ATOMS: atom_id res chain seq x y z
N MET A 1 -10.72 25.26 77.80
CA MET A 1 -10.34 24.42 78.93
C MET A 1 -9.78 23.12 78.44
N LYS A 2 -8.47 22.93 78.74
CA LYS A 2 -7.77 21.68 78.99
C LYS A 2 -7.83 20.64 77.84
N ASN A 3 -6.74 20.44 77.06
CA ASN A 3 -5.47 19.78 77.43
C ASN A 3 -5.61 18.26 77.68
N TYR A 4 -4.67 17.55 77.05
CA TYR A 4 -4.13 16.20 77.24
C TYR A 4 -4.73 15.18 76.26
N LEU A 5 -3.98 14.38 75.50
CA LEU A 5 -2.64 13.80 75.68
C LEU A 5 -2.00 13.40 74.33
N TRP A 6 -0.75 13.78 74.21
CA TRP A 6 0.25 13.13 73.39
C TRP A 6 0.73 11.86 74.12
N ALA A 7 0.84 10.75 73.43
CA ALA A 7 1.95 9.81 73.48
C ALA A 7 1.54 8.44 72.99
N GLY A 8 2.31 7.91 72.05
CA GLY A 8 2.33 6.47 71.79
C GLY A 8 1.92 6.10 70.37
N LEU A 9 2.81 6.28 69.44
CA LEU A 9 3.01 5.36 68.29
C LEU A 9 4.09 5.91 67.35
N VAL A 10 5.30 6.02 67.89
CA VAL A 10 6.52 6.08 67.09
C VAL A 10 7.30 4.84 67.46
N ILE A 11 7.14 3.76 66.80
CA ILE A 11 8.04 2.59 66.59
C ILE A 11 7.26 1.49 65.85
N ILE A 12 6.92 1.67 64.62
CA ILE A 12 6.72 0.60 63.61
C ILE A 12 6.80 1.25 62.20
N GLY A 13 7.92 1.83 61.92
CA GLY A 13 8.12 2.54 60.66
C GLY A 13 9.52 2.33 60.07
N LEU A 14 10.21 1.24 60.39
CA LEU A 14 11.61 1.08 59.96
C LEU A 14 12.02 -0.33 59.54
N LEU A 15 11.06 -1.21 59.21
CA LEU A 15 11.40 -2.58 58.80
C LEU A 15 10.62 -3.12 57.55
N MET A 16 10.06 -2.26 56.72
CA MET A 16 9.39 -2.71 55.48
C MET A 16 9.79 -2.07 54.15
N PRO A 17 10.99 -1.53 53.95
CA PRO A 17 11.39 -1.18 52.58
C PRO A 17 12.35 -2.21 51.92
N ILE A 18 12.67 -3.36 52.55
CA ILE A 18 13.69 -4.25 51.97
C ILE A 18 13.10 -5.51 51.25
N LEU A 19 11.81 -5.75 51.36
CA LEU A 19 11.19 -6.94 50.75
C LEU A 19 10.40 -6.68 49.46
N PHE A 20 10.30 -5.42 48.99
CA PHE A 20 9.60 -5.10 47.75
C PHE A 20 10.52 -4.83 46.53
N THR A 21 11.82 -4.58 46.75
CA THR A 21 12.75 -4.30 45.64
C THR A 21 13.27 -5.52 44.91
N GLY A 22 13.16 -6.71 45.52
CA GLY A 22 13.65 -7.96 44.88
C GLY A 22 12.66 -8.64 43.93
N ARG A 23 11.37 -8.35 44.03
CA ARG A 23 10.36 -8.94 43.13
C ARG A 23 10.03 -8.07 41.92
N ALA A 24 10.12 -6.77 42.02
CA ALA A 24 9.90 -5.88 40.90
C ALA A 24 11.00 -6.02 39.84
N VAL A 25 12.28 -6.09 40.26
CA VAL A 25 13.41 -6.25 39.34
C VAL A 25 13.39 -7.61 38.61
N SER A 26 12.84 -8.68 39.22
CA SER A 26 12.74 -9.99 38.56
C SER A 26 11.54 -10.11 37.61
N VAL A 27 10.50 -9.33 37.82
CA VAL A 27 9.34 -9.28 36.92
C VAL A 27 9.63 -8.38 35.72
N GLU A 28 10.27 -7.23 35.91
CA GLU A 28 10.70 -6.39 34.80
C GLU A 28 11.76 -7.07 33.91
N LYS A 29 12.77 -7.72 34.50
CA LYS A 29 13.74 -8.47 33.71
C LYS A 29 13.16 -9.69 33.00
N LYS A 30 12.12 -10.33 33.55
CA LYS A 30 11.42 -11.41 32.85
C LYS A 30 10.50 -10.90 31.76
N ALA A 31 9.82 -9.78 31.98
CA ALA A 31 8.96 -9.17 30.97
C ALA A 31 9.79 -8.60 29.82
N THR A 32 10.86 -7.86 30.08
CA THR A 32 11.77 -7.38 29.03
C THR A 32 12.46 -8.53 28.30
N ALA A 33 12.97 -9.55 28.99
CA ALA A 33 13.60 -10.69 28.33
C ALA A 33 12.57 -11.56 27.52
N GLN A 34 11.29 -11.53 27.87
CA GLN A 34 10.25 -12.24 27.15
C GLN A 34 9.72 -11.41 25.97
N ILE A 35 9.70 -10.10 26.08
CA ILE A 35 9.41 -9.16 24.99
C ILE A 35 10.54 -9.23 23.95
N ASP A 36 11.81 -9.15 24.38
CA ASP A 36 12.97 -9.27 23.48
C ASP A 36 13.01 -10.64 22.75
N GLN A 37 12.55 -11.72 23.38
CA GLN A 37 12.49 -13.04 22.73
C GLN A 37 11.28 -13.23 21.79
N GLU A 38 10.18 -12.48 22.00
CA GLU A 38 9.06 -12.48 21.05
C GLU A 38 9.29 -11.49 19.91
N GLU A 39 9.91 -10.33 20.15
CA GLU A 39 10.32 -9.40 19.09
C GLU A 39 11.31 -10.05 18.11
N ALA A 40 12.24 -10.86 18.60
CA ALA A 40 13.15 -11.63 17.74
C ALA A 40 12.46 -12.67 16.83
N LYS A 41 11.15 -12.93 17.02
CA LYS A 41 10.35 -13.85 16.19
C LYS A 41 9.42 -13.14 15.22
N ILE A 42 9.28 -11.83 15.34
CA ILE A 42 8.40 -11.07 14.45
C ILE A 42 9.21 -10.65 13.23
N PRO A 43 8.79 -11.05 12.02
CA PRO A 43 9.54 -10.76 10.81
C PRO A 43 9.60 -9.25 10.58
N ARG A 44 10.78 -8.75 10.28
CA ARG A 44 10.95 -7.40 9.74
C ARG A 44 10.41 -7.36 8.33
N VAL A 45 9.76 -6.29 7.99
CA VAL A 45 9.29 -6.04 6.63
C VAL A 45 10.41 -5.36 5.88
N TYR A 46 10.86 -6.01 4.83
CA TYR A 46 11.88 -5.48 3.96
C TYR A 46 11.73 -6.07 2.56
N GLY A 47 11.74 -5.21 1.53
CA GLY A 47 11.68 -5.61 0.11
C GLY A 47 10.46 -6.44 -0.32
N ARG A 48 9.61 -6.84 0.62
CA ARG A 48 8.46 -7.71 0.39
C ARG A 48 7.16 -6.94 0.44
N ASP A 49 6.41 -6.96 -0.65
CA ASP A 49 5.09 -6.32 -0.69
C ASP A 49 4.06 -7.11 0.14
N LEU A 50 3.67 -6.55 1.27
CA LEU A 50 2.67 -7.13 2.15
C LEU A 50 1.26 -6.56 1.94
N SER A 51 1.06 -5.70 0.95
CA SER A 51 -0.22 -5.04 0.72
C SER A 51 -1.38 -6.02 0.49
N GLN A 52 -1.16 -7.06 -0.32
CA GLN A 52 -2.15 -8.11 -0.56
C GLN A 52 -2.49 -8.88 0.72
N GLN A 53 -1.50 -9.21 1.54
CA GLN A 53 -1.70 -9.95 2.78
C GLN A 53 -2.51 -9.13 3.78
N ILE A 54 -2.16 -7.86 3.96
CA ILE A 54 -2.90 -6.94 4.86
C ILE A 54 -4.32 -6.71 4.34
N PHE A 55 -4.51 -6.51 3.02
CA PHE A 55 -5.83 -6.32 2.43
C PHE A 55 -6.75 -7.52 2.63
N SER A 56 -6.23 -8.73 2.44
CA SER A 56 -7.03 -9.96 2.43
C SER A 56 -7.36 -10.50 3.82
N VAL A 57 -6.57 -10.19 4.84
CA VAL A 57 -6.77 -10.71 6.20
C VAL A 57 -7.95 -10.04 6.92
N ILE A 58 -8.35 -8.84 6.51
CA ILE A 58 -9.48 -8.14 7.12
C ILE A 58 -10.78 -8.67 6.53
N SER A 59 -11.52 -9.46 7.30
CA SER A 59 -12.81 -10.02 6.89
C SER A 59 -13.98 -9.08 7.20
N ASN A 60 -15.10 -9.31 6.54
CA ASN A 60 -16.33 -8.54 6.82
C ASN A 60 -16.92 -8.91 8.20
N GLU A 61 -16.80 -10.17 8.58
CA GLU A 61 -17.27 -10.70 9.86
C GLU A 61 -16.48 -10.11 11.02
N ASP A 62 -15.15 -10.04 10.88
CA ASP A 62 -14.28 -9.44 11.92
C ASP A 62 -14.56 -7.96 12.07
N TYR A 63 -14.63 -7.21 10.95
CA TYR A 63 -14.94 -5.80 10.98
C TYR A 63 -16.31 -5.52 11.61
N PHE A 64 -17.34 -6.25 11.21
CA PHE A 64 -18.67 -6.17 11.82
C PHE A 64 -18.65 -6.48 13.31
N GLY A 65 -17.97 -7.56 13.70
CA GLY A 65 -17.85 -7.97 15.10
C GLY A 65 -17.19 -6.91 15.97
N ILE A 66 -16.13 -6.27 15.47
CA ILE A 66 -15.45 -5.18 16.18
C ILE A 66 -16.38 -3.98 16.34
N VAL A 67 -17.02 -3.50 15.25
CA VAL A 67 -17.95 -2.38 15.29
C VAL A 67 -19.10 -2.67 16.25
N LYS A 68 -19.70 -3.85 16.16
CA LYS A 68 -20.80 -4.26 17.02
C LYS A 68 -20.42 -4.28 18.50
N ASN A 69 -19.34 -4.97 18.85
CA ASN A 69 -18.89 -5.10 20.24
C ASN A 69 -18.57 -3.73 20.86
N PHE A 70 -17.98 -2.84 20.08
CA PHE A 70 -17.70 -1.47 20.52
C PHE A 70 -18.98 -0.66 20.72
N THR A 71 -19.95 -0.76 19.82
CA THR A 71 -21.18 0.04 19.86
C THR A 71 -22.22 -0.52 20.83
N ASP A 72 -22.15 -1.80 21.22
CA ASP A 72 -22.96 -2.40 22.29
C ASP A 72 -22.73 -1.74 23.66
N ILE A 73 -21.64 -0.99 23.87
CA ILE A 73 -21.41 -0.15 25.05
C ILE A 73 -22.51 0.93 25.18
N GLY A 74 -23.11 1.34 24.06
CA GLY A 74 -24.17 2.34 24.02
C GLY A 74 -23.68 3.74 23.71
N PRO A 75 -24.53 4.78 23.90
CA PRO A 75 -24.17 6.17 23.63
C PRO A 75 -22.99 6.64 24.48
N ARG A 76 -21.97 7.20 23.81
CA ARG A 76 -20.67 7.59 24.39
C ARG A 76 -20.51 9.11 24.41
N HIS A 77 -21.61 9.80 24.67
CA HIS A 77 -21.69 11.25 24.61
C HIS A 77 -20.76 11.97 25.61
N ILE A 78 -20.25 13.11 25.20
CA ILE A 78 -19.46 14.00 26.03
C ILE A 78 -19.70 15.47 25.63
N LEU A 79 -20.15 16.29 26.59
CA LEU A 79 -20.26 17.75 26.43
C LEU A 79 -19.10 18.47 27.08
N GLU A 80 -18.64 17.95 28.21
CA GLU A 80 -17.54 18.52 29.01
C GLU A 80 -16.48 17.47 29.32
N ALA A 81 -15.24 17.90 29.48
CA ALA A 81 -14.12 16.99 29.76
C ALA A 81 -14.32 16.09 30.99
N SER A 82 -15.13 16.53 31.97
CA SER A 82 -15.45 15.75 33.17
C SER A 82 -16.27 14.49 32.85
N GLU A 83 -17.06 14.49 31.80
CA GLU A 83 -17.90 13.36 31.40
C GLU A 83 -17.07 12.20 30.83
N ALA A 84 -15.88 12.48 30.30
CA ALA A 84 -14.94 11.45 29.83
C ALA A 84 -14.46 10.52 30.96
N LEU A 85 -14.69 10.89 32.21
CA LEU A 85 -14.30 10.10 33.38
C LEU A 85 -15.37 9.12 33.85
N THR A 86 -16.57 9.13 33.26
CA THR A 86 -17.72 8.35 33.73
C THR A 86 -18.53 7.72 32.62
N GLY A 87 -19.37 6.74 32.99
CA GLY A 87 -20.34 6.12 32.09
C GLY A 87 -19.74 5.42 30.86
N ASN A 88 -20.55 5.36 29.82
CA ASN A 88 -20.21 4.65 28.58
C ASN A 88 -18.98 5.25 27.86
N ASN A 89 -18.70 6.53 28.02
CA ASN A 89 -17.52 7.14 27.42
C ASN A 89 -16.23 6.59 28.06
N MET A 90 -16.22 6.46 29.39
CA MET A 90 -15.10 5.82 30.11
C MET A 90 -14.98 4.33 29.75
N GLU A 91 -16.10 3.62 29.66
CA GLU A 91 -16.12 2.21 29.30
C GLU A 91 -15.57 2.00 27.88
N ALA A 92 -15.99 2.82 26.90
CA ALA A 92 -15.48 2.80 25.55
C ALA A 92 -13.98 3.06 25.46
N ARG A 93 -13.48 4.04 26.21
CA ARG A 93 -12.04 4.31 26.29
C ARG A 93 -11.28 3.09 26.81
N ASN A 94 -11.75 2.50 27.91
CA ASN A 94 -11.10 1.33 28.50
C ASN A 94 -11.16 0.14 27.55
N TYR A 95 -12.30 -0.09 26.89
CA TYR A 95 -12.42 -1.11 25.84
C TYR A 95 -11.39 -0.91 24.73
N ILE A 96 -11.22 0.32 24.22
CA ILE A 96 -10.22 0.60 23.17
C ILE A 96 -8.81 0.28 23.66
N ILE A 97 -8.44 0.70 24.88
CA ILE A 97 -7.13 0.38 25.49
C ILE A 97 -6.92 -1.13 25.58
N ASP A 98 -7.92 -1.86 26.09
CA ASP A 98 -7.86 -3.32 26.23
C ASP A 98 -7.71 -4.01 24.86
N GLN A 99 -8.46 -3.56 23.85
CA GLN A 99 -8.34 -4.09 22.49
C GLN A 99 -6.99 -3.75 21.84
N MET A 100 -6.47 -2.53 22.02
CA MET A 100 -5.14 -2.16 21.53
C MET A 100 -4.06 -3.09 22.11
N ASN A 101 -4.10 -3.35 23.41
CA ASN A 101 -3.18 -4.27 24.07
C ASN A 101 -3.33 -5.71 23.55
N LEU A 102 -4.57 -6.20 23.46
CA LEU A 102 -4.88 -7.55 23.04
C LEU A 102 -4.44 -7.81 21.59
N LEU A 103 -4.87 -6.95 20.67
CA LEU A 103 -4.66 -7.10 19.23
C LEU A 103 -3.19 -6.90 18.84
N SER A 104 -2.49 -6.00 19.53
CA SER A 104 -1.05 -5.81 19.34
C SER A 104 -0.18 -6.83 20.05
N LYS A 105 -0.78 -7.74 20.84
CA LYS A 105 -0.07 -8.67 21.72
C LYS A 105 0.90 -7.98 22.69
N GLY A 106 0.53 -6.78 23.15
CA GLY A 106 1.32 -5.96 24.07
C GLY A 106 2.50 -5.20 23.43
N ARG A 107 2.59 -5.16 22.10
CA ARG A 107 3.65 -4.42 21.38
C ARG A 107 3.43 -2.92 21.34
N MET A 108 2.20 -2.49 21.53
CA MET A 108 1.82 -1.09 21.37
C MET A 108 2.10 -0.30 22.64
N GLU A 109 2.71 0.87 22.49
CA GLU A 109 2.83 1.86 23.56
C GLU A 109 1.52 2.65 23.62
N ILE A 110 0.76 2.53 24.72
CA ILE A 110 -0.56 3.14 24.84
C ILE A 110 -0.52 4.25 25.90
N GLN A 111 -1.06 5.42 25.53
CA GLN A 111 -1.21 6.54 26.43
C GLN A 111 -2.60 7.18 26.29
N VAL A 112 -3.05 7.82 27.38
CA VAL A 112 -4.25 8.64 27.39
C VAL A 112 -3.85 10.11 27.42
N LEU A 113 -4.33 10.87 26.45
CA LEU A 113 -3.84 12.20 26.15
C LEU A 113 -4.89 13.29 26.39
N GLY A 114 -4.45 14.38 26.97
CA GLY A 114 -5.20 15.61 27.11
C GLY A 114 -6.35 15.53 28.09
N LYS A 115 -7.07 16.64 28.26
CA LYS A 115 -8.22 16.74 29.16
C LYS A 115 -9.47 16.00 28.70
N HIS A 116 -9.54 15.70 27.38
CA HIS A 116 -10.63 14.94 26.81
C HIS A 116 -10.34 13.43 26.77
N LEU A 117 -9.17 13.00 27.27
CA LEU A 117 -8.78 11.61 27.45
C LEU A 117 -8.77 10.81 26.12
N ASN A 118 -8.18 11.39 25.09
CA ASN A 118 -7.93 10.71 23.83
C ASN A 118 -7.04 9.49 24.05
N VAL A 119 -7.27 8.39 23.33
CA VAL A 119 -6.42 7.19 23.39
C VAL A 119 -5.46 7.21 22.21
N LEU A 120 -4.19 7.12 22.51
CA LEU A 120 -3.11 7.07 21.54
C LEU A 120 -2.35 5.77 21.70
N GLY A 121 -2.34 4.91 20.68
CA GLY A 121 -1.52 3.71 20.60
C GLY A 121 -0.43 3.91 19.55
N LYS A 122 0.83 3.70 19.92
CA LYS A 122 1.98 3.73 19.03
C LYS A 122 2.49 2.31 18.82
N LEU A 123 2.49 1.83 17.59
CA LEU A 123 3.24 0.66 17.19
C LEU A 123 4.63 1.14 16.75
N PRO A 124 5.70 0.87 17.51
CA PRO A 124 7.01 1.41 17.21
C PRO A 124 7.63 0.79 15.96
N GLY A 125 8.26 1.64 15.17
CA GLY A 125 9.11 1.24 14.05
C GLY A 125 10.49 0.75 14.50
N TYR A 126 11.20 0.04 13.64
CA TYR A 126 12.53 -0.47 13.97
C TYR A 126 13.67 0.51 13.60
N LEU A 127 13.41 1.51 12.76
CA LEU A 127 14.43 2.54 12.46
C LEU A 127 14.62 3.45 13.68
N PRO A 128 15.86 3.75 14.08
CA PRO A 128 16.14 4.62 15.21
C PRO A 128 15.97 6.09 14.84
N GLY A 129 15.68 6.92 15.82
CA GLY A 129 15.67 8.39 15.66
C GLY A 129 14.27 9.01 15.68
N ASN A 130 14.17 10.25 15.24
CA ASN A 130 12.91 11.01 15.21
C ASN A 130 12.33 10.89 13.81
N HIS A 131 11.36 9.99 13.65
CA HIS A 131 10.92 9.53 12.34
C HIS A 131 9.68 10.22 11.86
N THR A 132 9.54 10.17 10.57
CA THR A 132 8.27 10.27 9.88
C THR A 132 7.41 9.05 10.25
N ALA A 133 6.12 9.25 10.45
CA ALA A 133 5.20 8.22 10.92
C ALA A 133 3.92 8.17 10.07
N PHE A 134 3.11 7.14 10.29
CA PHE A 134 1.71 7.09 9.85
C PHE A 134 0.77 7.30 11.03
N ALA A 135 -0.38 7.92 10.79
CA ALA A 135 -1.45 7.96 11.78
C ALA A 135 -2.78 7.52 11.16
N ILE A 136 -3.56 6.77 11.94
CA ILE A 136 -4.93 6.40 11.64
C ILE A 136 -5.78 6.94 12.79
N VAL A 137 -6.71 7.82 12.48
CA VAL A 137 -7.44 8.63 13.45
C VAL A 137 -8.93 8.43 13.27
N GLY A 138 -9.66 8.25 14.34
CA GLY A 138 -11.12 8.25 14.39
C GLY A 138 -11.60 8.67 15.77
N HIS A 139 -12.86 9.04 15.89
CA HIS A 139 -13.41 9.46 17.17
C HIS A 139 -14.26 8.35 17.81
N TYR A 140 -14.30 8.32 19.15
CA TYR A 140 -15.05 7.30 19.87
C TYR A 140 -16.29 7.82 20.61
N ASP A 141 -16.46 9.13 20.74
CA ASP A 141 -17.68 9.73 21.28
C ASP A 141 -18.82 9.77 20.25
N THR A 142 -20.05 9.90 20.76
CA THR A 142 -21.26 9.93 19.94
C THR A 142 -22.18 11.09 20.32
N TRP A 143 -23.18 11.34 19.47
CA TRP A 143 -24.29 12.19 19.85
C TRP A 143 -25.09 11.57 21.02
N TYR A 144 -25.70 12.40 21.88
CA TYR A 144 -26.28 11.97 23.16
C TYR A 144 -27.33 10.85 23.09
N SER A 145 -28.01 10.69 21.96
CA SER A 145 -29.04 9.67 21.75
C SER A 145 -28.66 8.56 20.79
N SER A 146 -27.47 8.63 20.20
CA SER A 146 -26.98 7.66 19.20
C SER A 146 -25.99 6.68 19.83
N ILE A 147 -26.11 5.39 19.50
CA ILE A 147 -25.06 4.42 19.80
C ILE A 147 -23.88 4.54 18.82
N GLY A 148 -24.07 5.29 17.71
CA GLY A 148 -23.02 5.67 16.78
C GLY A 148 -22.36 4.50 16.09
N VAL A 149 -23.12 3.71 15.33
CA VAL A 149 -22.57 2.58 14.58
C VAL A 149 -21.83 3.07 13.36
N ASN A 150 -22.43 3.95 12.57
CA ASN A 150 -21.79 4.54 11.43
C ASN A 150 -20.89 5.72 11.87
N GLU A 151 -21.42 6.60 12.71
CA GLU A 151 -20.66 7.76 13.19
C GLU A 151 -19.87 7.42 14.48
N GLY A 152 -18.55 7.33 14.36
CA GLY A 152 -17.62 6.95 15.42
C GLY A 152 -17.36 5.44 15.49
N GLY A 153 -18.40 4.59 15.41
CA GLY A 153 -18.26 3.13 15.44
C GLY A 153 -17.48 2.59 14.25
N ALA A 154 -17.80 3.04 13.04
CA ALA A 154 -17.10 2.62 11.83
C ALA A 154 -15.61 3.03 11.84
N GLY A 155 -15.29 4.24 12.28
CA GLY A 155 -13.91 4.72 12.40
C GLY A 155 -13.10 3.94 13.42
N ILE A 156 -13.64 3.71 14.63
CA ILE A 156 -12.98 2.87 15.65
C ILE A 156 -12.87 1.42 15.17
N GLY A 157 -13.88 0.91 14.45
CA GLY A 157 -13.83 -0.39 13.80
C GLY A 157 -12.64 -0.52 12.84
N ALA A 158 -12.38 0.49 12.04
CA ALA A 158 -11.25 0.53 11.13
C ALA A 158 -9.90 0.55 11.88
N ILE A 159 -9.78 1.40 12.91
CA ILE A 159 -8.58 1.48 13.74
C ILE A 159 -8.26 0.11 14.36
N LEU A 160 -9.21 -0.49 15.06
CA LEU A 160 -9.00 -1.76 15.76
C LEU A 160 -8.75 -2.93 14.80
N ALA A 161 -9.43 -2.97 13.65
CA ALA A 161 -9.25 -4.04 12.67
C ALA A 161 -7.84 -4.05 12.04
N LEU A 162 -7.16 -2.90 11.99
CA LEU A 162 -5.81 -2.78 11.44
C LEU A 162 -4.71 -3.16 12.44
N ILE A 163 -4.97 -3.11 13.75
CA ILE A 163 -3.93 -3.34 14.75
C ILE A 163 -3.33 -4.74 14.65
N GLY A 164 -4.15 -5.78 14.61
CA GLY A 164 -3.68 -7.17 14.54
C GLY A 164 -2.81 -7.45 13.31
N PRO A 165 -3.33 -7.18 12.09
CA PRO A 165 -2.56 -7.34 10.85
C PRO A 165 -1.24 -6.58 10.82
N LEU A 166 -1.26 -5.29 11.21
CA LEU A 166 -0.04 -4.48 11.19
C LEU A 166 0.92 -4.87 12.32
N SER A 167 0.42 -5.28 13.49
CA SER A 167 1.27 -5.77 14.58
C SER A 167 1.89 -7.16 14.33
N ALA A 168 1.53 -7.84 13.26
CA ALA A 168 2.15 -9.11 12.89
C ALA A 168 3.57 -8.94 12.34
N TYR A 169 3.97 -7.72 12.01
CA TYR A 169 5.26 -7.41 11.39
C TYR A 169 6.00 -6.30 12.14
N ASN A 170 7.32 -6.22 11.97
CA ASN A 170 8.13 -5.09 12.38
C ASN A 170 8.30 -4.15 11.18
N TRP A 171 7.75 -2.96 11.32
CA TRP A 171 7.77 -1.92 10.28
C TRP A 171 8.96 -0.98 10.45
N PRO A 172 9.44 -0.34 9.39
CA PRO A 172 10.52 0.65 9.53
C PRO A 172 10.09 1.88 10.33
N LEU A 173 8.86 2.37 10.14
CA LEU A 173 8.36 3.59 10.76
C LEU A 173 7.31 3.32 11.83
N ASP A 174 7.14 4.30 12.71
CA ASP A 174 6.07 4.30 13.70
C ASP A 174 4.68 4.37 13.06
N ILE A 175 3.73 3.63 13.61
CA ILE A 175 2.31 3.75 13.25
C ILE A 175 1.51 4.17 14.48
N TYR A 176 0.83 5.29 14.39
CA TYR A 176 -0.05 5.78 15.43
C TYR A 176 -1.51 5.42 15.16
N PHE A 177 -2.16 4.87 16.16
CA PHE A 177 -3.59 4.57 16.18
C PHE A 177 -4.25 5.50 17.19
N VAL A 178 -5.12 6.38 16.72
CA VAL A 178 -5.67 7.46 17.53
C VAL A 178 -7.18 7.33 17.63
N ALA A 179 -7.68 7.10 18.84
CA ALA A 179 -9.10 7.25 19.15
C ALA A 179 -9.32 8.59 19.86
N SER A 180 -9.77 9.58 19.13
CA SER A 180 -10.06 10.92 19.66
C SER A 180 -11.41 10.96 20.37
N ASN A 181 -11.61 11.95 21.23
CA ASN A 181 -12.81 12.15 22.00
C ASN A 181 -13.34 13.59 21.84
N ALA A 182 -14.51 13.87 22.36
CA ALA A 182 -15.09 15.20 22.36
C ALA A 182 -15.26 15.86 20.98
N ARG A 183 -15.62 15.05 19.96
CA ARG A 183 -16.01 15.57 18.64
C ARG A 183 -17.28 16.41 18.74
N TYR A 184 -18.22 16.01 19.61
CA TYR A 184 -19.50 16.67 19.81
C TYR A 184 -19.54 17.62 21.00
N ALA A 185 -18.41 17.90 21.63
CA ALA A 185 -18.34 18.94 22.65
C ALA A 185 -18.76 20.29 22.06
N GLN A 186 -19.25 21.16 22.91
CA GLN A 186 -20.07 22.37 22.63
C GLN A 186 -19.57 23.27 21.46
N TRP A 187 -18.32 23.13 20.97
CA TRP A 187 -17.72 24.03 19.98
C TRP A 187 -16.76 23.36 18.99
N GLY A 188 -16.81 22.04 18.81
CA GLY A 188 -16.04 21.35 17.79
C GLY A 188 -15.15 20.19 18.29
N PRO A 189 -14.41 19.50 17.42
CA PRO A 189 -13.64 18.31 17.75
C PRO A 189 -12.37 18.64 18.56
N PHE A 190 -12.55 18.96 19.82
CA PHE A 190 -11.47 19.36 20.73
C PHE A 190 -10.44 18.25 20.96
N GLY A 191 -10.87 16.98 20.91
CA GLY A 191 -9.95 15.86 21.07
C GLY A 191 -8.95 15.77 19.92
N ALA A 192 -9.40 15.85 18.68
CA ALA A 192 -8.52 15.88 17.52
C ALA A 192 -7.53 17.06 17.58
N ALA A 193 -8.00 18.24 18.00
CA ALA A 193 -7.16 19.41 18.19
C ALA A 193 -6.09 19.20 19.28
N GLU A 194 -6.43 18.55 20.39
CA GLU A 194 -5.47 18.21 21.45
C GLU A 194 -4.39 17.25 20.92
N VAL A 195 -4.78 16.22 20.19
CA VAL A 195 -3.85 15.22 19.63
C VAL A 195 -2.96 15.86 18.58
N ALA A 196 -3.51 16.64 17.65
CA ALA A 196 -2.73 17.34 16.62
C ALA A 196 -1.70 18.31 17.25
N ASN A 197 -2.10 19.06 18.32
CA ASN A 197 -1.19 19.91 19.07
C ASN A 197 -0.08 19.11 19.77
N TRP A 198 -0.42 17.95 20.31
CA TRP A 198 0.55 17.09 20.97
C TRP A 198 1.58 16.57 19.96
N PHE A 199 1.16 16.02 18.82
CA PHE A 199 2.07 15.58 17.77
C PHE A 199 3.01 16.69 17.31
N TYR A 200 2.46 17.89 17.06
CA TYR A 200 3.25 19.06 16.71
C TYR A 200 4.29 19.40 17.78
N SER A 201 3.90 19.36 19.08
CA SER A 201 4.79 19.65 20.20
C SER A 201 5.90 18.62 20.39
N GLN A 202 5.67 17.37 19.96
CA GLN A 202 6.68 16.29 19.97
C GLN A 202 7.60 16.33 18.76
N GLY A 203 7.34 17.21 17.79
CA GLY A 203 8.10 17.26 16.55
C GLY A 203 7.92 16.04 15.65
N ILE A 204 6.79 15.31 15.81
CA ILE A 204 6.50 14.13 14.97
C ILE A 204 6.10 14.64 13.59
N ASP A 205 6.77 14.12 12.59
CA ASP A 205 6.45 14.33 11.18
C ASP A 205 5.61 13.16 10.66
N PHE A 206 4.66 13.41 9.79
CA PHE A 206 3.83 12.34 9.22
C PHE A 206 4.02 12.25 7.72
N LEU A 207 4.12 11.03 7.22
CA LEU A 207 3.90 10.77 5.79
C LEU A 207 2.43 10.94 5.46
N MET A 208 1.57 10.43 6.33
CA MET A 208 0.14 10.45 6.12
C MET A 208 -0.64 10.39 7.43
N VAL A 209 -1.73 11.16 7.50
CA VAL A 209 -2.74 11.06 8.55
C VAL A 209 -4.07 10.65 7.91
N TYR A 210 -4.49 9.42 8.11
CA TYR A 210 -5.80 8.93 7.71
C TYR A 210 -6.83 9.25 8.79
N THR A 211 -7.75 10.15 8.55
CA THR A 211 -8.91 10.32 9.43
C THR A 211 -10.07 9.51 8.88
N VAL A 212 -10.67 8.69 9.72
CA VAL A 212 -11.72 7.75 9.36
C VAL A 212 -13.03 8.17 10.00
N GLU A 213 -13.99 8.45 9.16
CA GLU A 213 -15.32 8.94 9.53
C GLU A 213 -16.39 7.84 9.34
N ALA A 214 -17.59 8.19 8.94
CA ALA A 214 -18.66 7.26 8.62
C ALA A 214 -18.37 6.49 7.31
N LEU A 215 -18.55 5.18 7.32
CA LEU A 215 -18.15 4.29 6.21
C LEU A 215 -19.23 3.30 5.76
N LEU A 216 -20.43 3.31 6.35
CA LEU A 216 -21.35 2.18 6.20
C LEU A 216 -22.53 2.42 5.26
N VAL A 217 -22.89 3.66 4.95
CA VAL A 217 -24.06 3.93 4.09
C VAL A 217 -23.80 3.53 2.64
N GLN A 218 -24.68 2.68 2.13
CA GLN A 218 -24.68 2.28 0.75
C GLN A 218 -25.63 3.16 -0.06
N ASP A 219 -25.13 4.28 -0.59
CA ASP A 219 -25.91 5.11 -1.50
C ASP A 219 -26.01 4.45 -2.88
N TYR A 220 -27.23 4.04 -3.25
CA TYR A 220 -27.50 3.42 -4.55
C TYR A 220 -27.61 4.42 -5.69
N ASN A 221 -27.72 5.72 -5.41
CA ASN A 221 -27.73 6.77 -6.42
C ASN A 221 -26.34 7.12 -6.94
N VAL A 222 -25.31 6.72 -6.20
CA VAL A 222 -23.90 6.93 -6.56
C VAL A 222 -23.35 5.69 -7.26
N PRO A 223 -22.53 5.83 -8.32
CA PRO A 223 -21.83 4.71 -8.95
C PRO A 223 -21.08 3.85 -7.94
N GLN A 224 -21.05 2.55 -8.16
CA GLN A 224 -20.44 1.62 -7.21
C GLN A 224 -18.98 2.00 -6.86
N ASN A 225 -18.22 2.47 -7.83
CA ASN A 225 -16.82 2.86 -7.68
C ASN A 225 -16.60 4.24 -7.03
N GLU A 226 -17.66 4.88 -6.55
CA GLU A 226 -17.62 6.20 -5.91
C GLU A 226 -18.33 6.21 -4.54
N ARG A 227 -18.75 5.03 -4.04
CA ARG A 227 -19.51 4.91 -2.78
C ARG A 227 -18.68 5.19 -1.54
N LEU A 228 -17.37 5.00 -1.62
CA LEU A 228 -16.41 5.39 -0.61
C LEU A 228 -15.49 6.46 -1.19
N GLN A 229 -15.20 7.46 -0.42
CA GLN A 229 -14.40 8.59 -0.85
C GLN A 229 -13.18 8.74 0.06
N MET A 230 -12.01 8.87 -0.57
CA MET A 230 -10.80 9.33 0.09
C MET A 230 -10.62 10.79 -0.29
N VAL A 231 -11.03 11.68 0.62
CA VAL A 231 -11.04 13.12 0.37
C VAL A 231 -9.70 13.71 0.77
N TYR A 232 -9.01 14.35 -0.17
CA TYR A 232 -7.80 15.12 0.09
C TYR A 232 -8.06 16.62 0.05
N LEU A 233 -7.31 17.36 0.87
CA LEU A 233 -7.48 18.81 0.97
C LEU A 233 -6.89 19.51 -0.22
N ASP A 234 -7.68 20.40 -0.82
CA ASP A 234 -7.28 21.33 -1.87
C ASP A 234 -6.91 22.68 -1.25
N ALA A 235 -5.74 22.73 -0.64
CA ALA A 235 -5.29 23.85 0.20
C ALA A 235 -4.59 24.99 -0.57
N GLY A 236 -4.81 25.06 -1.89
CA GLY A 236 -4.19 26.08 -2.75
C GLY A 236 -2.89 25.63 -3.41
N PRO A 237 -2.28 26.45 -4.28
CA PRO A 237 -1.32 26.01 -5.28
C PRO A 237 0.01 25.46 -4.73
N SER A 238 0.36 25.71 -3.49
CA SER A 238 1.64 25.26 -2.91
C SER A 238 1.57 23.94 -2.14
N ASN A 239 0.37 23.48 -1.71
CA ASN A 239 0.21 22.30 -0.87
C ASN A 239 -0.81 21.29 -1.42
N TYR A 240 -1.31 21.53 -2.62
CA TYR A 240 -2.37 20.82 -3.31
C TYR A 240 -2.14 19.31 -3.46
N TYR A 241 -0.87 18.92 -3.65
CA TYR A 241 -0.56 17.55 -4.09
C TYR A 241 -0.22 16.58 -2.96
N ILE A 242 -0.05 17.08 -1.74
CA ILE A 242 0.47 16.26 -0.64
C ILE A 242 -0.53 15.16 -0.23
N GLY A 243 -1.82 15.52 -0.09
CA GLY A 243 -2.88 14.56 0.24
C GLY A 243 -3.33 13.71 -0.96
N GLN A 244 -3.24 14.26 -2.19
CA GLN A 244 -3.71 13.59 -3.40
C GLN A 244 -3.01 12.26 -3.65
N TYR A 245 -1.69 12.21 -3.52
CA TYR A 245 -0.92 10.97 -3.69
C TYR A 245 -1.49 9.83 -2.84
N TRP A 246 -1.74 10.09 -1.56
CA TRP A 246 -2.23 9.09 -0.62
C TRP A 246 -3.66 8.66 -0.89
N ALA A 247 -4.51 9.59 -1.33
CA ALA A 247 -5.86 9.28 -1.76
C ALA A 247 -5.85 8.41 -3.01
N ASP A 248 -5.06 8.76 -4.02
CA ASP A 248 -4.89 8.01 -5.26
C ASP A 248 -4.26 6.62 -5.00
N LEU A 249 -3.29 6.53 -4.09
CA LEU A 249 -2.70 5.26 -3.67
C LEU A 249 -3.76 4.35 -3.03
N THR A 250 -4.57 4.88 -2.11
CA THR A 250 -5.61 4.10 -1.43
C THR A 250 -6.68 3.61 -2.41
N GLU A 251 -7.10 4.45 -3.37
CA GLU A 251 -7.99 4.05 -4.47
C GLU A 251 -7.35 2.93 -5.31
N SER A 252 -6.07 3.07 -5.65
CA SER A 252 -5.34 2.09 -6.47
C SER A 252 -5.16 0.77 -5.74
N MET A 253 -4.81 0.79 -4.46
CA MET A 253 -4.69 -0.42 -3.64
C MET A 253 -6.03 -1.15 -3.56
N SER A 254 -7.15 -0.45 -3.33
CA SER A 254 -8.46 -1.09 -3.39
C SER A 254 -8.69 -1.79 -4.72
N LYS A 255 -8.52 -1.08 -5.84
CA LYS A 255 -8.76 -1.61 -7.19
C LYS A 255 -7.88 -2.80 -7.53
N ASN A 256 -6.61 -2.72 -7.25
CA ASN A 256 -5.64 -3.77 -7.59
C ASN A 256 -5.83 -5.03 -6.73
N LEU A 257 -6.34 -4.89 -5.52
CA LEU A 257 -6.49 -5.98 -4.56
C LEU A 257 -7.91 -6.55 -4.47
N GLY A 258 -8.79 -6.17 -5.41
CA GLY A 258 -10.12 -6.75 -5.57
C GLY A 258 -11.28 -5.95 -4.96
N GLY A 259 -11.02 -4.73 -4.46
CA GLY A 259 -12.05 -3.74 -4.15
C GLY A 259 -12.47 -2.95 -5.39
N SER A 260 -13.51 -2.13 -5.27
CA SER A 260 -13.99 -1.36 -6.43
C SER A 260 -14.80 -0.13 -6.06
N ARG A 261 -14.81 0.28 -4.78
CA ARG A 261 -15.77 1.27 -4.29
C ARG A 261 -15.14 2.59 -3.86
N ILE A 262 -13.81 2.64 -3.74
CA ILE A 262 -13.07 3.83 -3.30
C ILE A 262 -12.78 4.75 -4.48
N LYS A 263 -12.99 6.05 -4.25
CA LYS A 263 -12.65 7.12 -5.17
C LYS A 263 -11.86 8.20 -4.45
N ALA A 264 -10.70 8.55 -4.99
CA ALA A 264 -9.97 9.75 -4.56
C ALA A 264 -10.69 11.00 -5.08
N ILE A 265 -10.92 11.96 -4.20
CA ILE A 265 -11.69 13.18 -4.53
C ILE A 265 -11.07 14.41 -3.83
N SER A 266 -11.07 15.55 -4.53
CA SER A 266 -10.67 16.82 -3.94
C SER A 266 -11.73 17.31 -2.95
N SER A 267 -11.29 18.00 -1.90
CA SER A 267 -12.21 18.69 -0.99
C SER A 267 -13.09 19.76 -1.66
N ASN A 268 -12.68 20.28 -2.80
CA ASN A 268 -13.48 21.21 -3.59
C ASN A 268 -14.65 20.54 -4.31
N ASP A 269 -14.48 19.25 -4.65
CA ASP A 269 -15.50 18.44 -5.32
C ASP A 269 -16.38 17.67 -4.32
N PHE A 270 -15.98 17.68 -3.04
CA PHE A 270 -16.72 16.99 -1.97
C PHE A 270 -17.99 17.79 -1.65
N PRO A 271 -19.18 17.16 -1.75
CA PRO A 271 -20.46 17.89 -1.66
C PRO A 271 -20.80 18.41 -0.26
N TYR A 272 -20.01 18.04 0.74
CA TYR A 272 -20.31 18.38 2.13
C TYR A 272 -19.66 19.70 2.54
N TRP A 273 -20.45 20.78 2.65
CA TRP A 273 -20.00 22.14 2.95
C TRP A 273 -19.44 22.33 4.36
N ASN A 274 -19.69 21.39 5.31
CA ASN A 274 -19.19 21.44 6.68
C ASN A 274 -17.83 20.75 6.89
N PHE A 275 -17.04 20.62 5.83
CA PHE A 275 -15.69 20.03 5.87
C PHE A 275 -14.82 20.52 7.04
N ARG A 276 -14.95 21.80 7.44
CA ARG A 276 -14.20 22.41 8.54
C ARG A 276 -14.42 21.77 9.90
N TYR A 277 -15.43 20.93 10.06
CA TYR A 277 -15.72 20.23 11.32
C TYR A 277 -15.23 18.79 11.32
N LEU A 278 -14.59 18.34 10.28
CA LEU A 278 -14.00 17.01 10.21
C LEU A 278 -12.61 17.02 10.86
N GLU A 279 -12.21 15.90 11.41
CA GLU A 279 -10.97 15.83 12.22
C GLU A 279 -9.71 16.18 11.45
N ALA A 280 -9.63 15.81 10.17
CA ALA A 280 -8.49 16.09 9.31
C ALA A 280 -8.07 17.56 9.29
N THR A 281 -9.04 18.50 9.40
CA THR A 281 -8.73 19.93 9.33
C THR A 281 -7.88 20.42 10.49
N TYR A 282 -7.99 19.79 11.66
CA TYR A 282 -7.18 20.14 12.83
C TYR A 282 -5.72 19.71 12.69
N TYR A 283 -5.50 18.60 11.97
CA TYR A 283 -4.15 18.18 11.59
C TYR A 283 -3.58 19.12 10.54
N GLN A 284 -4.37 19.50 9.55
CA GLN A 284 -3.96 20.45 8.49
C GLN A 284 -3.64 21.84 9.05
N ASP A 285 -4.37 22.32 10.05
CA ASP A 285 -4.11 23.57 10.76
C ASP A 285 -2.77 23.60 11.51
N ARG A 286 -2.17 22.42 11.72
CA ARG A 286 -0.82 22.24 12.29
C ARG A 286 0.26 21.97 11.26
N GLY A 287 -0.07 22.09 9.97
CA GLY A 287 0.88 21.87 8.87
C GLY A 287 0.93 20.45 8.34
N TYR A 288 0.08 19.53 8.85
CA TYR A 288 -0.04 18.15 8.35
C TYR A 288 -0.97 18.10 7.13
N PHE A 289 -0.55 18.74 6.03
CA PHE A 289 -1.35 18.85 4.79
C PHE A 289 -1.60 17.52 4.08
N GLN A 290 -0.87 16.48 4.43
CA GLN A 290 -1.07 15.10 3.97
C GLN A 290 -2.27 14.40 4.62
N SER A 291 -3.00 15.06 5.51
CA SER A 291 -4.21 14.51 6.11
C SER A 291 -5.31 14.32 5.08
N THR A 292 -5.95 13.15 5.09
CA THR A 292 -7.11 12.84 4.26
C THR A 292 -8.28 12.36 5.10
N ILE A 293 -9.46 12.30 4.50
CA ILE A 293 -10.68 11.81 5.13
C ILE A 293 -11.17 10.60 4.36
N ALA A 294 -11.24 9.46 5.03
CA ALA A 294 -11.94 8.27 4.57
C ALA A 294 -13.40 8.35 5.00
N ILE A 295 -14.31 8.47 4.04
CA ILE A 295 -15.73 8.71 4.29
C ILE A 295 -16.60 8.05 3.20
N GLU A 296 -17.84 7.79 3.50
CA GLU A 296 -18.87 7.35 2.54
C GLU A 296 -19.42 8.52 1.71
N SER A 297 -19.83 8.24 0.48
CA SER A 297 -20.43 9.27 -0.40
C SER A 297 -21.79 9.75 0.09
N GLY A 298 -22.53 8.89 0.79
CA GLY A 298 -23.86 9.18 1.33
C GLY A 298 -23.89 9.90 2.66
N PHE A 299 -22.77 10.34 3.21
CA PHE A 299 -22.68 10.94 4.55
C PHE A 299 -23.64 12.12 4.78
N ALA A 300 -23.83 12.97 3.79
CA ALA A 300 -24.71 14.13 3.88
C ALA A 300 -26.21 13.73 3.93
N ASP A 301 -26.56 12.58 3.39
CA ASP A 301 -27.92 12.08 3.23
C ASP A 301 -28.25 10.96 4.22
N ASP A 302 -27.32 10.58 5.10
CA ASP A 302 -27.56 9.60 6.15
C ASP A 302 -28.49 10.16 7.24
N ALA A 303 -29.78 9.90 7.07
CA ALA A 303 -30.80 10.34 8.02
C ALA A 303 -30.71 9.63 9.39
N ALA A 304 -29.97 8.55 9.51
CA ALA A 304 -29.79 7.82 10.76
C ALA A 304 -28.70 8.42 11.64
N ILE A 305 -27.69 9.02 11.04
CA ILE A 305 -26.54 9.59 11.74
C ILE A 305 -26.98 10.57 12.84
N ARG A 306 -26.37 10.50 14.01
CA ARG A 306 -26.70 11.33 15.21
C ARG A 306 -28.10 11.09 15.77
N THR A 307 -28.78 10.05 15.38
CA THR A 307 -30.11 9.69 15.87
C THR A 307 -30.10 8.31 16.54
N PRO A 308 -31.16 7.92 17.26
CA PRO A 308 -31.30 6.56 17.78
C PRO A 308 -31.36 5.45 16.73
N TRP A 309 -31.45 5.81 15.44
CA TRP A 309 -31.51 4.88 14.31
C TRP A 309 -30.15 4.54 13.73
N ASP A 310 -29.07 5.15 14.22
CA ASP A 310 -27.69 4.79 13.88
C ASP A 310 -27.30 3.50 14.63
N THR A 311 -27.85 2.38 14.17
CA THR A 311 -27.77 1.06 14.79
C THR A 311 -27.25 0.02 13.81
N TYR A 312 -26.69 -1.09 14.32
CA TYR A 312 -26.07 -2.13 13.51
C TYR A 312 -27.03 -2.92 12.61
N ASP A 313 -28.33 -2.85 12.85
CA ASP A 313 -29.41 -3.46 12.07
C ASP A 313 -30.06 -2.48 11.07
N ASN A 314 -29.47 -1.31 10.86
CA ASN A 314 -29.93 -0.37 9.84
C ASN A 314 -29.72 -0.97 8.44
N GLU A 315 -30.81 -1.11 7.67
CA GLU A 315 -30.80 -1.75 6.35
C GLU A 315 -29.98 -0.99 5.29
N LEU A 316 -29.67 0.28 5.53
CA LEU A 316 -28.82 1.09 4.65
C LEU A 316 -27.32 0.84 4.88
N TYR A 317 -26.94 0.18 5.99
CA TYR A 317 -25.54 -0.02 6.33
C TYR A 317 -24.96 -1.27 5.69
N SER A 318 -23.80 -1.11 5.10
CA SER A 318 -23.01 -2.20 4.52
C SER A 318 -21.62 -2.21 5.12
N TYR A 319 -21.35 -3.16 5.99
CA TYR A 319 -20.03 -3.36 6.61
C TYR A 319 -18.96 -3.71 5.59
N TYR A 320 -19.36 -4.12 4.40
CA TYR A 320 -18.45 -4.35 3.28
C TYR A 320 -17.74 -3.07 2.83
N LEU A 321 -18.40 -1.92 2.95
CA LEU A 321 -17.79 -0.61 2.65
C LEU A 321 -16.70 -0.29 3.66
N GLY A 322 -17.03 -0.35 4.96
CA GLY A 322 -16.05 -0.10 6.03
C GLY A 322 -14.86 -1.04 5.97
N LYS A 323 -15.11 -2.35 5.73
CA LYS A 323 -14.07 -3.35 5.52
C LYS A 323 -13.16 -2.98 4.35
N GLU A 324 -13.71 -2.61 3.19
CA GLU A 324 -12.92 -2.29 1.99
C GLU A 324 -12.02 -1.06 2.22
N MET A 325 -12.56 0.01 2.81
CA MET A 325 -11.77 1.20 3.13
C MET A 325 -10.65 0.88 4.12
N THR A 326 -10.98 0.15 5.19
CA THR A 326 -10.02 -0.28 6.20
C THR A 326 -8.88 -1.10 5.58
N ALA A 327 -9.23 -2.08 4.76
CA ALA A 327 -8.26 -2.94 4.08
C ALA A 327 -7.36 -2.15 3.11
N ALA A 328 -7.93 -1.19 2.39
CA ALA A 328 -7.17 -0.34 1.45
C ALA A 328 -6.21 0.62 2.17
N ILE A 329 -6.62 1.18 3.32
CA ILE A 329 -5.72 1.99 4.16
C ILE A 329 -4.55 1.13 4.65
N GLY A 330 -4.83 -0.04 5.22
CA GLY A 330 -3.80 -0.96 5.69
C GLY A 330 -2.85 -1.40 4.58
N ALA A 331 -3.38 -1.71 3.39
CA ALA A 331 -2.58 -2.07 2.22
C ALA A 331 -1.70 -0.91 1.74
N SER A 332 -2.20 0.33 1.77
CA SER A 332 -1.41 1.52 1.39
C SER A 332 -0.24 1.77 2.34
N ILE A 333 -0.46 1.60 3.65
CA ILE A 333 0.59 1.68 4.66
C ILE A 333 1.62 0.56 4.44
N ALA A 334 1.16 -0.68 4.25
CA ALA A 334 2.03 -1.82 4.03
C ALA A 334 2.82 -1.69 2.73
N PHE A 335 2.20 -1.27 1.64
CA PHE A 335 2.87 -1.03 0.36
C PHE A 335 3.99 -0.01 0.50
N THR A 336 3.71 1.13 1.11
CA THR A 336 4.71 2.19 1.31
C THR A 336 5.87 1.68 2.16
N MET A 337 5.59 1.11 3.32
CA MET A 337 6.62 0.70 4.27
C MET A 337 7.42 -0.53 3.83
N SER A 338 6.85 -1.41 3.04
CA SER A 338 7.56 -2.61 2.58
C SER A 338 8.43 -2.36 1.34
N ARG A 339 8.09 -1.35 0.54
CA ARG A 339 8.82 -1.04 -0.70
C ARG A 339 9.69 0.20 -0.61
N GLU A 340 9.26 1.19 0.17
CA GLU A 340 9.84 2.53 0.11
C GLU A 340 10.83 2.84 1.23
N TYR A 341 10.96 1.96 2.24
CA TYR A 341 11.87 2.18 3.34
C TYR A 341 12.78 0.98 3.55
N GLY A 342 14.06 1.21 3.43
CA GLY A 342 15.08 0.21 3.63
C GLY A 342 15.76 -0.29 2.36
N SER A 343 15.41 0.24 1.17
CA SER A 343 16.17 0.05 -0.07
C SER A 343 16.09 1.30 -0.93
N PRO A 344 17.04 1.52 -1.86
CA PRO A 344 16.87 2.52 -2.91
C PRO A 344 15.56 2.24 -3.63
N ILE A 345 14.70 3.25 -3.69
CA ILE A 345 13.40 3.09 -4.31
C ILE A 345 13.56 3.16 -5.81
N HIS A 346 13.20 2.08 -6.48
CA HIS A 346 13.14 2.01 -7.92
C HIS A 346 11.68 1.83 -8.36
N HIS A 347 11.19 2.76 -9.15
CA HIS A 347 9.86 2.67 -9.75
C HIS A 347 9.98 2.51 -11.26
N ASP A 348 9.56 1.36 -11.76
CA ASP A 348 9.46 1.04 -13.17
C ASP A 348 7.99 1.05 -13.58
N ILE A 349 7.63 1.95 -14.48
CA ILE A 349 6.22 2.17 -14.79
C ILE A 349 6.02 2.24 -16.30
N LYS A 350 5.21 1.35 -16.86
CA LYS A 350 4.80 1.39 -18.26
C LYS A 350 3.43 2.07 -18.39
N PHE A 351 3.32 3.02 -19.30
CA PHE A 351 2.05 3.72 -19.57
C PHE A 351 2.05 4.39 -20.94
N GLU A 352 0.85 4.72 -21.44
CA GLU A 352 0.65 5.44 -22.67
C GLU A 352 0.00 6.81 -22.39
N LEU A 353 0.45 7.84 -23.08
CA LEU A 353 -0.16 9.17 -23.07
C LEU A 353 -0.67 9.57 -24.44
N GLY A 354 -1.92 9.96 -24.53
CA GLY A 354 -2.47 10.64 -25.70
C GLY A 354 -1.83 12.01 -25.95
N VAL A 355 -2.12 12.58 -27.08
CA VAL A 355 -1.62 13.93 -27.50
C VAL A 355 -1.96 14.97 -26.45
N ASP A 356 -0.99 15.80 -26.10
CA ASP A 356 -1.09 16.86 -25.08
C ASP A 356 -1.63 16.42 -23.71
N ARG A 357 -1.39 15.14 -23.34
CA ARG A 357 -1.73 14.61 -22.04
C ARG A 357 -0.51 14.52 -21.14
N SER A 358 -0.76 14.67 -19.84
CA SER A 358 0.26 14.55 -18.79
C SER A 358 -0.14 13.46 -17.78
N LYS A 359 0.87 12.86 -17.16
CA LYS A 359 0.72 11.98 -16.01
C LYS A 359 1.69 12.41 -14.93
N SER A 360 1.21 12.52 -13.71
CA SER A 360 2.01 12.93 -12.57
C SER A 360 2.16 11.76 -11.59
N TYR A 361 3.33 11.69 -10.97
CA TYR A 361 3.67 10.76 -9.91
C TYR A 361 4.08 11.57 -8.69
N TYR A 362 3.60 11.16 -7.54
CA TYR A 362 3.85 11.81 -6.27
C TYR A 362 4.59 10.84 -5.37
N PHE A 363 5.65 11.29 -4.72
CA PHE A 363 6.44 10.46 -3.84
C PHE A 363 7.00 11.26 -2.66
N PRO A 364 7.03 10.64 -1.47
CA PRO A 364 7.53 11.31 -0.28
C PRO A 364 9.06 11.33 -0.27
N ILE A 365 9.61 12.46 0.09
CA ILE A 365 11.02 12.60 0.44
C ILE A 365 11.08 13.02 1.90
N SER A 366 11.67 12.19 2.74
CA SER A 366 11.81 12.42 4.18
C SER A 366 13.08 13.18 4.55
N SER A 367 14.07 13.17 3.65
CA SER A 367 15.37 13.80 3.91
C SER A 367 16.11 14.17 2.62
N ALA A 368 17.34 14.65 2.73
CA ALA A 368 18.19 14.95 1.58
C ALA A 368 18.48 13.68 0.77
N THR A 369 18.24 13.73 -0.53
CA THR A 369 18.44 12.60 -1.44
C THR A 369 18.75 13.05 -2.86
N LEU A 370 19.13 12.10 -3.71
CA LEU A 370 19.32 12.28 -5.15
C LEU A 370 18.16 11.62 -5.89
N ILE A 371 17.32 12.42 -6.57
CA ILE A 371 16.25 11.90 -7.40
C ILE A 371 16.80 11.68 -8.80
N ASN A 372 16.81 10.42 -9.25
CA ASN A 372 17.19 10.05 -10.60
C ASN A 372 15.95 9.72 -11.42
N VAL A 373 15.90 10.19 -12.66
CA VAL A 373 14.79 9.93 -13.59
C VAL A 373 15.34 9.54 -14.94
N SER A 374 14.89 8.44 -15.48
CA SER A 374 15.16 8.01 -16.84
C SER A 374 13.88 7.53 -17.52
N SER A 375 13.88 7.45 -18.86
CA SER A 375 12.72 6.96 -19.60
C SER A 375 13.10 6.45 -20.98
N ARG A 376 12.39 5.43 -21.42
CA ARG A 376 12.39 4.99 -22.82
C ARG A 376 11.05 5.33 -23.47
N TRP A 377 11.09 5.80 -24.68
CA TRP A 377 9.92 5.90 -25.57
C TRP A 377 10.37 5.87 -27.02
N PHE A 378 9.49 5.48 -27.93
CA PHE A 378 9.89 5.19 -29.31
C PHE A 378 10.20 6.45 -30.11
N GLU A 379 9.25 7.37 -30.22
CA GLU A 379 9.41 8.63 -30.97
C GLU A 379 8.52 9.74 -30.41
N GLY A 380 8.79 10.95 -30.81
CA GLY A 380 7.98 12.12 -30.46
C GLY A 380 8.60 12.99 -29.36
N THR A 381 7.96 14.13 -29.14
CA THR A 381 8.41 15.11 -28.16
C THR A 381 7.75 14.87 -26.82
N SER A 382 8.56 14.77 -25.78
CA SER A 382 8.10 14.59 -24.40
C SER A 382 8.83 15.54 -23.47
N SER A 383 8.13 16.03 -22.47
CA SER A 383 8.73 16.85 -21.42
C SER A 383 8.52 16.23 -20.05
N PHE A 384 9.49 16.47 -19.18
CA PHE A 384 9.57 15.94 -17.83
C PHE A 384 9.84 17.10 -16.88
N SER A 385 9.08 17.18 -15.80
CA SER A 385 9.27 18.21 -14.79
C SER A 385 9.20 17.62 -13.38
N LEU A 386 10.06 18.12 -12.51
CA LEU A 386 10.04 17.81 -11.07
C LEU A 386 9.70 19.08 -10.31
N GLU A 387 8.73 18.99 -9.43
CA GLU A 387 8.34 20.06 -8.51
C GLU A 387 8.57 19.63 -7.08
N ASN A 388 9.05 20.55 -6.26
CA ASN A 388 9.26 20.34 -4.83
C ASN A 388 7.93 20.41 -4.05
N PRO A 389 7.90 20.12 -2.75
CA PRO A 389 6.69 20.20 -1.92
C PRO A 389 6.01 21.58 -1.89
N SER A 390 6.74 22.63 -2.17
CA SER A 390 6.17 23.98 -2.28
C SER A 390 5.59 24.31 -3.67
N GLY A 391 5.52 23.33 -4.58
CA GLY A 391 5.03 23.50 -5.95
C GLY A 391 5.99 24.22 -6.89
N VAL A 392 7.22 24.46 -6.45
CA VAL A 392 8.25 25.11 -7.28
C VAL A 392 8.89 24.08 -8.18
N ARG A 393 8.93 24.34 -9.47
CA ARG A 393 9.63 23.50 -10.45
C ARG A 393 11.13 23.59 -10.25
N ILE A 394 11.76 22.50 -9.88
CA ILE A 394 13.20 22.40 -9.60
C ILE A 394 14.00 21.72 -10.72
N ALA A 395 13.32 20.96 -11.58
CA ALA A 395 13.91 20.41 -12.80
C ALA A 395 12.92 20.39 -13.95
N TYR A 396 13.42 20.57 -15.18
CA TYR A 396 12.65 20.46 -16.41
C TYR A 396 13.55 20.05 -17.56
N GLN A 397 13.12 19.07 -18.33
CA GLN A 397 13.78 18.66 -19.58
C GLN A 397 12.73 18.35 -20.64
N SER A 398 13.09 18.61 -21.90
CA SER A 398 12.26 18.24 -23.05
C SER A 398 13.13 17.60 -24.11
N TYR A 399 12.67 16.48 -24.62
CA TYR A 399 13.38 15.69 -25.62
C TYR A 399 12.48 15.42 -26.81
N ASN A 400 13.06 15.48 -28.01
CA ASN A 400 12.41 15.03 -29.23
C ASN A 400 13.18 13.82 -29.78
N LYS A 401 12.58 12.64 -29.70
CA LYS A 401 13.14 11.42 -30.25
C LYS A 401 12.61 11.17 -31.66
N THR A 402 13.51 10.81 -32.55
CA THR A 402 13.21 10.53 -33.97
C THR A 402 13.19 9.04 -34.30
N SER A 403 13.72 8.22 -33.42
CA SER A 403 13.65 6.73 -33.51
C SER A 403 14.28 6.07 -32.29
N ALA A 404 13.92 4.81 -32.05
CA ALA A 404 14.48 3.80 -31.14
C ALA A 404 14.15 3.93 -29.64
N TRP A 405 13.83 2.78 -29.07
CA TRP A 405 13.69 2.50 -27.64
C TRP A 405 15.03 2.58 -26.89
N GLN A 406 15.65 3.74 -26.83
CA GLN A 406 16.87 3.93 -26.03
C GLN A 406 16.52 4.60 -24.71
N SER A 407 17.04 4.07 -23.62
CA SER A 407 16.98 4.76 -22.33
C SER A 407 17.61 6.14 -22.44
N THR A 408 16.97 7.09 -21.84
CA THR A 408 17.45 8.48 -21.77
C THR A 408 17.42 8.91 -20.33
N ASP A 409 18.59 9.23 -19.78
CA ASP A 409 18.66 9.86 -18.47
C ASP A 409 18.07 11.26 -18.59
N ILE A 410 16.96 11.48 -17.89
CA ILE A 410 16.20 12.73 -17.97
C ILE A 410 16.86 13.77 -17.07
N PHE A 411 17.02 13.47 -15.79
CA PHE A 411 17.76 14.31 -14.85
C PHE A 411 18.14 13.52 -13.58
N SER A 412 19.15 14.05 -12.89
CA SER A 412 19.55 13.66 -11.56
C SER A 412 19.59 14.92 -10.70
N VAL A 413 18.75 15.03 -9.68
CA VAL A 413 18.51 16.27 -8.94
C VAL A 413 18.70 16.02 -7.44
N PRO A 414 19.68 16.70 -6.81
CA PRO A 414 19.77 16.67 -5.35
C PRO A 414 18.62 17.51 -4.76
N VAL A 415 17.97 16.97 -3.76
CA VAL A 415 16.86 17.60 -3.04
C VAL A 415 17.10 17.48 -1.54
N SER A 416 16.63 18.45 -0.76
CA SER A 416 16.79 18.49 0.69
C SER A 416 15.50 18.88 1.44
N GLN A 417 14.49 19.35 0.71
CA GLN A 417 13.22 19.72 1.33
C GLN A 417 12.37 18.47 1.57
N LYS A 418 11.95 18.25 2.82
CA LYS A 418 10.99 17.20 3.16
C LYS A 418 9.62 17.48 2.56
N GLY A 419 8.91 16.40 2.20
CA GLY A 419 7.54 16.47 1.71
C GLY A 419 7.33 15.72 0.40
N ILE A 420 6.16 15.92 -0.21
CA ILE A 420 5.79 15.22 -1.44
C ILE A 420 6.30 15.98 -2.67
N TYR A 421 7.08 15.28 -3.48
CA TYR A 421 7.55 15.76 -4.78
C TYR A 421 6.59 15.32 -5.88
N ARG A 422 6.44 16.14 -6.90
CA ARG A 422 5.65 15.82 -8.08
C ARG A 422 6.52 15.72 -9.32
N LEU A 423 6.55 14.53 -9.89
CA LEU A 423 7.21 14.25 -11.16
C LEU A 423 6.17 14.13 -12.26
N THR A 424 6.23 14.97 -13.29
CA THR A 424 5.22 15.00 -14.36
C THR A 424 5.86 14.69 -15.70
N VAL A 425 5.26 13.74 -16.42
CA VAL A 425 5.57 13.41 -17.80
C VAL A 425 4.47 13.98 -18.69
N THR A 426 4.83 14.72 -19.74
CA THR A 426 3.88 15.29 -20.69
C THR A 426 4.24 14.85 -22.11
N ASN A 427 3.29 14.25 -22.79
CA ASN A 427 3.40 14.01 -24.23
C ASN A 427 3.04 15.30 -24.99
N THR A 428 4.00 15.86 -25.71
CA THR A 428 3.82 17.01 -26.60
C THR A 428 3.98 16.63 -28.07
N ALA A 429 3.98 15.34 -28.38
CA ALA A 429 4.01 14.82 -29.73
C ALA A 429 2.64 14.89 -30.41
N GLN A 430 2.60 14.65 -31.71
CA GLN A 430 1.37 14.66 -32.52
C GLN A 430 0.57 13.34 -32.42
N ASN A 431 1.16 12.31 -31.79
CA ASN A 431 0.58 10.97 -31.64
C ASN A 431 0.60 10.53 -30.17
N SER A 432 -0.16 9.50 -29.82
CA SER A 432 0.02 8.79 -28.54
C SER A 432 1.43 8.22 -28.44
N VAL A 433 2.00 8.27 -27.25
CA VAL A 433 3.35 7.80 -26.93
C VAL A 433 3.31 6.86 -25.75
N GLY A 434 3.87 5.65 -25.94
CA GLY A 434 4.12 4.70 -24.87
C GLY A 434 5.45 5.03 -24.18
N TYR A 435 5.47 4.92 -22.86
CA TYR A 435 6.62 5.19 -22.01
C TYR A 435 6.96 3.96 -21.18
N ASP A 436 8.24 3.68 -21.12
CA ASP A 436 8.86 2.90 -20.06
C ASP A 436 9.62 3.92 -19.20
N PHE A 437 9.16 4.12 -17.99
CA PHE A 437 9.51 5.27 -17.16
C PHE A 437 10.06 4.82 -15.83
N HIS A 438 11.24 5.29 -15.49
CA HIS A 438 11.96 4.90 -14.30
C HIS A 438 12.29 6.12 -13.46
N TYR A 439 12.07 6.06 -12.18
CA TYR A 439 12.63 7.01 -11.23
C TYR A 439 13.08 6.30 -9.96
N SER A 440 14.13 6.82 -9.35
CA SER A 440 14.67 6.30 -8.11
C SER A 440 15.10 7.44 -7.19
N TYR A 441 15.01 7.17 -5.92
CA TYR A 441 15.52 8.03 -4.85
C TYR A 441 15.85 7.17 -3.63
N ASP A 442 16.64 7.73 -2.72
CA ASP A 442 16.97 7.09 -1.47
C ASP A 442 16.57 8.03 -0.32
N SER A 443 15.92 7.51 0.70
CA SER A 443 15.54 8.32 1.86
C SER A 443 16.61 8.27 2.93
N ASP A 444 16.63 9.29 3.77
CA ASP A 444 17.45 9.43 4.97
C ASP A 444 16.52 10.02 6.04
N ILE A 445 15.76 9.15 6.73
CA ILE A 445 14.63 9.54 7.58
C ILE A 445 15.09 10.28 8.83
N ASP A 446 16.20 9.91 9.41
CA ASP A 446 16.73 10.55 10.61
C ASP A 446 17.57 11.80 10.32
N GLY A 447 17.89 12.04 9.02
CA GLY A 447 18.62 13.22 8.57
C GLY A 447 20.08 13.26 8.97
N ASN A 448 20.70 12.10 9.22
CA ASN A 448 22.10 12.01 9.62
C ASN A 448 23.08 12.09 8.43
N GLY A 449 22.56 12.11 7.18
CA GLY A 449 23.35 12.20 5.95
C GLY A 449 23.71 10.85 5.35
N VAL A 450 23.27 9.75 5.95
CA VAL A 450 23.41 8.41 5.43
C VAL A 450 22.03 7.98 4.89
N PRO A 451 21.92 7.57 3.64
CA PRO A 451 20.64 7.08 3.12
C PRO A 451 20.11 5.88 3.91
N ASP A 452 18.81 5.79 4.10
CA ASP A 452 18.16 4.68 4.83
C ASP A 452 18.54 3.30 4.27
N SER A 453 18.78 3.22 2.96
CA SER A 453 19.27 2.01 2.29
C SER A 453 20.69 1.61 2.72
N GLN A 454 21.43 2.55 3.22
CA GLN A 454 22.79 2.36 3.72
C GLN A 454 22.85 2.53 5.24
N GLU A 455 21.76 3.02 5.81
CA GLU A 455 21.71 3.33 7.21
C GLU A 455 21.61 2.09 8.07
N TYR A 456 22.49 2.10 9.02
CA TYR A 456 22.54 1.03 9.95
C TYR A 456 22.73 1.54 11.36
N TRP A 457 21.88 1.05 12.24
CA TRP A 457 22.02 1.27 13.68
C TRP A 457 23.15 0.46 14.32
N LEU A 458 24.00 -0.17 13.51
CA LEU A 458 25.27 -0.77 13.89
C LEU A 458 26.43 0.14 13.49
N ASP A 459 27.60 -0.18 13.95
CA ASP A 459 28.84 0.57 13.77
C ASP A 459 29.02 1.08 12.33
N ALA A 460 29.20 2.38 12.16
CA ALA A 460 29.34 3.04 10.86
C ALA A 460 30.47 2.46 9.97
N SER A 461 31.41 1.70 10.55
CA SER A 461 32.44 0.98 9.79
C SER A 461 31.85 -0.13 8.89
N LEU A 462 30.69 -0.67 9.21
CA LEU A 462 30.06 -1.76 8.45
C LEU A 462 29.37 -1.28 7.17
N PHE A 463 29.06 0.02 7.03
CA PHE A 463 28.42 0.56 5.83
C PHE A 463 29.29 0.56 4.58
N HIS A 464 30.60 0.52 4.77
CA HIS A 464 31.57 0.48 3.69
C HIS A 464 32.24 -0.88 3.55
N GLN A 465 31.82 -1.83 4.35
CA GLN A 465 32.30 -3.19 4.34
C GLN A 465 31.31 -4.07 3.59
N ASP A 466 31.79 -4.83 2.65
CA ASP A 466 31.10 -5.83 1.87
C ASP A 466 32.03 -7.03 1.86
N SER A 467 31.79 -7.96 2.79
CA SER A 467 32.75 -9.01 3.13
C SER A 467 32.83 -10.10 2.09
N ASP A 468 31.76 -10.37 1.36
CA ASP A 468 31.69 -11.39 0.29
C ASP A 468 31.67 -10.79 -1.12
N SER A 469 31.56 -9.46 -1.22
CA SER A 469 31.63 -8.70 -2.46
C SER A 469 30.45 -8.94 -3.41
N ASP A 470 29.26 -9.12 -2.87
CA ASP A 470 28.02 -9.31 -3.62
C ASP A 470 27.28 -7.99 -3.92
N THR A 471 27.83 -6.85 -3.47
CA THR A 471 27.30 -5.48 -3.58
C THR A 471 26.27 -5.10 -2.52
N ILE A 472 25.97 -5.99 -1.60
CA ILE A 472 25.22 -5.70 -0.37
C ILE A 472 26.25 -5.43 0.74
N SER A 473 26.09 -4.35 1.50
CA SER A 473 27.02 -4.11 2.62
C SER A 473 26.74 -5.05 3.79
N ASP A 474 27.79 -5.42 4.55
CA ASP A 474 27.67 -6.24 5.76
C ASP A 474 26.56 -5.76 6.69
N ALA A 475 26.44 -4.45 6.78
CA ALA A 475 25.43 -3.79 7.56
C ALA A 475 24.03 -4.14 7.07
N TYR A 476 23.84 -4.09 5.79
CA TYR A 476 22.56 -4.31 5.13
C TYR A 476 22.13 -5.76 5.20
N GLU A 477 23.07 -6.67 5.07
CA GLU A 477 22.84 -8.10 5.19
C GLU A 477 22.38 -8.51 6.59
N ILE A 478 22.94 -7.92 7.63
CA ILE A 478 22.48 -8.16 8.99
C ILE A 478 21.03 -7.67 9.20
N ILE A 479 20.58 -6.59 8.50
CA ILE A 479 19.16 -6.16 8.51
C ILE A 479 18.27 -7.19 7.81
N LEU A 480 18.73 -7.65 6.65
CA LEU A 480 18.00 -8.63 5.85
C LEU A 480 17.91 -9.99 6.54
N GLY A 481 18.86 -10.27 7.43
CA GLY A 481 19.03 -11.59 8.01
C GLY A 481 19.82 -12.52 7.11
N THR A 482 20.49 -11.96 6.07
CA THR A 482 21.39 -12.71 5.19
C THR A 482 22.77 -12.87 5.84
N ASN A 483 23.62 -13.64 5.22
CA ASN A 483 24.96 -13.98 5.75
C ASN A 483 26.04 -13.13 5.07
N LYS A 484 26.47 -12.07 5.72
CA LYS A 484 27.47 -11.11 5.25
C LYS A 484 28.83 -11.70 4.77
N ASP A 485 29.04 -12.99 4.96
CA ASP A 485 30.25 -13.70 4.52
C ASP A 485 29.93 -14.68 3.37
N SER A 486 28.73 -14.62 2.76
CA SER A 486 28.28 -15.51 1.68
C SER A 486 27.24 -14.84 0.78
N ALA A 487 27.62 -14.49 -0.42
CA ALA A 487 26.77 -13.89 -1.46
C ALA A 487 25.53 -14.70 -1.89
N ASP A 488 25.31 -15.86 -1.30
CA ASP A 488 24.19 -16.76 -1.44
C ASP A 488 23.97 -17.38 -0.05
N THR A 489 23.03 -16.81 0.69
CA THR A 489 22.81 -17.14 2.10
C THR A 489 22.24 -18.52 2.32
N ASP A 490 21.29 -18.93 1.51
CA ASP A 490 20.55 -20.19 1.66
C ASP A 490 21.06 -21.33 0.74
N GLN A 491 22.02 -21.00 -0.12
CA GLN A 491 22.78 -21.91 -0.97
C GLN A 491 21.91 -22.57 -2.06
N ASP A 492 21.00 -21.86 -2.62
CA ASP A 492 20.13 -22.32 -3.71
C ASP A 492 20.65 -21.96 -5.11
N LEU A 493 21.80 -21.28 -5.18
CA LEU A 493 22.51 -20.82 -6.38
C LEU A 493 22.00 -19.49 -6.95
N MET A 494 21.03 -18.86 -6.35
CA MET A 494 20.71 -17.46 -6.62
C MET A 494 21.44 -16.57 -5.60
N PRO A 495 22.12 -15.51 -6.02
CA PRO A 495 22.71 -14.57 -5.08
C PRO A 495 21.66 -13.76 -4.34
N ASP A 496 21.91 -13.44 -3.06
CA ASP A 496 21.04 -12.63 -2.22
C ASP A 496 20.61 -11.32 -2.91
N GLN A 497 21.55 -10.66 -3.61
CA GLN A 497 21.24 -9.46 -4.38
C GLN A 497 20.21 -9.69 -5.51
N TYR A 498 20.32 -10.79 -6.23
CA TYR A 498 19.39 -11.13 -7.30
C TYR A 498 17.99 -11.38 -6.73
N GLU A 499 17.92 -12.13 -5.65
CA GLU A 499 16.66 -12.46 -5.00
C GLU A 499 15.95 -11.22 -4.46
N ILE A 500 16.70 -10.34 -3.78
CA ILE A 500 16.18 -9.06 -3.29
C ILE A 500 15.67 -8.19 -4.44
N ALA A 501 16.43 -8.12 -5.54
CA ALA A 501 16.07 -7.30 -6.70
C ALA A 501 14.79 -7.78 -7.37
N ASN A 502 14.51 -9.08 -7.32
CA ASN A 502 13.32 -9.69 -7.92
C ASN A 502 12.20 -9.99 -6.91
N GLY A 503 12.40 -9.67 -5.62
CA GLY A 503 11.40 -9.84 -4.57
C GLY A 503 11.27 -11.26 -4.06
N PHE A 504 12.33 -12.07 -4.21
CA PHE A 504 12.47 -13.40 -3.63
C PHE A 504 13.01 -13.32 -2.20
N ASP A 505 13.05 -14.42 -1.49
CA ASP A 505 13.47 -14.48 -0.08
C ASP A 505 14.86 -15.13 0.04
N PRO A 506 15.96 -14.35 0.21
CA PRO A 506 17.35 -14.84 0.20
C PRO A 506 17.69 -15.78 1.36
N THR A 507 16.69 -16.16 2.15
CA THR A 507 16.83 -17.14 3.26
C THR A 507 15.97 -18.39 3.05
N ASN A 508 15.34 -18.55 1.88
CA ASN A 508 14.41 -19.63 1.59
C ASN A 508 14.76 -20.38 0.29
N PRO A 509 15.57 -21.44 0.32
CA PRO A 509 16.07 -22.12 -0.87
C PRO A 509 14.99 -22.80 -1.73
N ALA A 510 13.72 -22.63 -1.41
CA ALA A 510 12.65 -23.26 -2.17
C ALA A 510 12.10 -22.35 -3.29
N ASP A 511 12.39 -21.07 -3.28
CA ASP A 511 11.92 -20.14 -4.31
C ASP A 511 12.75 -20.20 -5.59
N ALA A 512 14.00 -20.64 -5.53
CA ALA A 512 14.77 -21.02 -6.72
C ALA A 512 14.06 -22.00 -7.65
N LEU A 513 13.27 -22.89 -7.09
CA LEU A 513 12.51 -23.91 -7.84
C LEU A 513 11.09 -23.46 -8.20
N GLN A 514 10.71 -22.25 -7.84
CA GLN A 514 9.43 -21.68 -8.24
C GLN A 514 9.55 -21.05 -9.63
N ASP A 515 8.43 -20.89 -10.28
CA ASP A 515 8.24 -20.26 -11.57
C ASP A 515 7.33 -19.05 -11.29
N ALA A 516 7.92 -17.86 -11.22
CA ALA A 516 7.24 -16.68 -10.69
C ALA A 516 6.31 -16.02 -11.71
N ASP A 517 6.59 -16.13 -13.02
CA ASP A 517 5.75 -15.57 -14.08
C ASP A 517 4.90 -16.62 -14.81
N GLY A 518 5.21 -17.92 -14.63
CA GLY A 518 4.40 -19.04 -15.13
C GLY A 518 4.74 -19.47 -16.54
N ASP A 519 5.94 -19.19 -17.05
CA ASP A 519 6.36 -19.55 -18.39
C ASP A 519 6.97 -20.96 -18.50
N SER A 520 7.26 -21.60 -17.38
CA SER A 520 7.86 -22.93 -17.21
C SER A 520 9.40 -22.94 -17.08
N LEU A 521 10.04 -21.82 -16.94
CA LEU A 521 11.38 -21.70 -16.39
C LEU A 521 11.28 -21.47 -14.86
N THR A 522 12.20 -22.01 -14.13
CA THR A 522 12.31 -21.71 -12.68
C THR A 522 13.10 -20.42 -12.49
N ASN A 523 12.89 -19.74 -11.35
CA ASN A 523 13.62 -18.51 -11.01
C ASN A 523 15.14 -18.70 -11.12
N LEU A 524 15.65 -19.88 -10.74
CA LEU A 524 17.06 -20.21 -10.88
C LEU A 524 17.47 -20.38 -12.36
N GLU A 525 16.67 -21.07 -13.18
CA GLU A 525 16.96 -21.21 -14.61
C GLU A 525 16.99 -19.85 -15.28
N GLU A 526 16.11 -18.95 -14.91
CA GLU A 526 16.08 -17.59 -15.42
C GLU A 526 17.28 -16.76 -14.96
N TYR A 527 17.68 -16.90 -13.69
CA TYR A 527 18.94 -16.32 -13.23
C TYR A 527 20.15 -16.79 -14.08
N GLU A 528 20.25 -18.10 -14.34
CA GLU A 528 21.34 -18.66 -15.14
C GLU A 528 21.28 -18.19 -16.61
N LEU A 529 20.11 -17.97 -17.15
CA LEU A 529 19.88 -17.50 -18.52
C LEU A 529 19.98 -15.98 -18.64
N GLY A 530 19.79 -15.25 -17.54
CA GLY A 530 19.73 -13.79 -17.51
C GLY A 530 18.41 -13.24 -18.00
N THR A 531 17.35 -14.04 -18.02
CA THR A 531 15.98 -13.60 -18.30
C THR A 531 15.35 -12.92 -17.10
N ASN A 532 14.17 -12.36 -17.27
CA ASN A 532 13.45 -11.65 -16.22
C ASN A 532 12.43 -12.57 -15.55
N PRO A 533 12.64 -13.04 -14.32
CA PRO A 533 11.78 -14.02 -13.65
C PRO A 533 10.36 -13.53 -13.34
N LEU A 534 10.03 -12.31 -13.74
CA LEU A 534 8.71 -11.69 -13.57
C LEU A 534 8.05 -11.37 -14.93
N SER A 535 8.61 -11.85 -16.04
CA SER A 535 8.10 -11.58 -17.38
C SER A 535 8.34 -12.75 -18.32
N THR A 536 7.32 -13.45 -18.70
CA THR A 536 7.32 -14.61 -19.63
C THR A 536 7.97 -14.36 -20.99
N ASP A 537 8.39 -13.15 -21.31
CA ASP A 537 8.97 -12.67 -22.57
C ASP A 537 9.89 -11.49 -22.22
N THR A 538 11.18 -11.78 -22.07
CA THR A 538 12.17 -10.82 -21.54
C THR A 538 12.49 -9.71 -22.53
N ASP A 539 12.68 -10.01 -23.82
CA ASP A 539 13.04 -9.03 -24.84
C ASP A 539 11.83 -8.42 -25.56
N SER A 540 10.63 -8.90 -25.22
CA SER A 540 9.34 -8.37 -25.70
C SER A 540 9.12 -8.55 -27.20
N ASP A 541 9.56 -9.67 -27.78
CA ASP A 541 9.41 -10.00 -29.19
C ASP A 541 8.19 -10.91 -29.49
N GLN A 542 7.44 -11.31 -28.46
CA GLN A 542 6.27 -12.17 -28.46
C GLN A 542 6.58 -13.67 -28.49
N LEU A 543 7.84 -14.06 -28.33
CA LEU A 543 8.23 -15.42 -28.04
C LEU A 543 8.44 -15.58 -26.54
N PRO A 544 7.87 -16.59 -25.89
CA PRO A 544 8.16 -16.82 -24.47
C PRO A 544 9.58 -17.36 -24.27
N ASP A 545 10.25 -16.88 -23.21
CA ASP A 545 11.62 -17.26 -22.88
C ASP A 545 11.82 -18.78 -22.86
N ALA A 546 10.90 -19.51 -22.22
CA ALA A 546 10.95 -20.97 -22.18
C ALA A 546 10.84 -21.65 -23.57
N TRP A 547 10.09 -21.04 -24.47
CA TRP A 547 9.97 -21.58 -25.84
C TRP A 547 11.26 -21.35 -26.62
N GLU A 548 11.88 -20.18 -26.47
CA GLU A 548 13.15 -19.87 -27.13
C GLU A 548 14.27 -20.75 -26.61
N VAL A 549 14.40 -20.88 -25.28
CA VAL A 549 15.36 -21.78 -24.63
C VAL A 549 15.18 -23.22 -25.11
N LYS A 550 13.95 -23.71 -25.21
CA LYS A 550 13.63 -25.04 -25.67
C LYS A 550 14.14 -25.31 -27.09
N TYR A 551 14.13 -24.33 -27.96
CA TYR A 551 14.56 -24.45 -29.33
C TYR A 551 15.96 -23.88 -29.58
N GLY A 552 16.63 -23.37 -28.54
CA GLY A 552 18.00 -22.84 -28.62
C GLY A 552 18.09 -21.50 -29.33
N LEU A 553 17.01 -20.74 -29.32
CA LEU A 553 16.95 -19.31 -29.62
C LEU A 553 17.47 -18.48 -28.42
N ASN A 554 17.52 -17.18 -28.55
CA ASN A 554 18.09 -16.35 -27.50
C ASN A 554 17.02 -15.43 -26.86
N PRO A 555 16.52 -15.73 -25.67
CA PRO A 555 15.44 -14.98 -25.02
C PRO A 555 15.81 -13.54 -24.62
N LEU A 556 17.01 -13.07 -24.96
CA LEU A 556 17.46 -11.70 -24.68
C LEU A 556 17.59 -10.84 -25.95
N VAL A 557 17.17 -11.36 -27.11
CA VAL A 557 17.38 -10.72 -28.42
C VAL A 557 16.16 -10.90 -29.31
N ASP A 558 15.44 -9.83 -29.59
CA ASP A 558 14.30 -9.83 -30.53
C ASP A 558 14.71 -10.57 -31.85
N ASP A 559 14.38 -11.85 -31.91
CA ASP A 559 14.62 -12.71 -33.05
C ASP A 559 13.34 -13.35 -33.61
N ALA A 560 12.16 -12.87 -33.22
CA ALA A 560 10.84 -13.29 -33.68
C ALA A 560 10.70 -13.33 -35.21
N ASN A 561 11.40 -12.46 -35.91
CA ASN A 561 11.43 -12.41 -37.38
C ASN A 561 12.55 -13.25 -37.98
N GLY A 562 13.30 -14.00 -37.17
CA GLY A 562 14.32 -14.92 -37.62
C GLY A 562 13.73 -16.11 -38.39
N ASP A 563 14.55 -16.77 -39.20
CA ASP A 563 14.22 -17.99 -39.96
C ASP A 563 15.50 -18.84 -39.99
N PRO A 564 15.83 -19.54 -38.89
CA PRO A 564 17.08 -20.27 -38.74
C PRO A 564 17.22 -21.46 -39.70
N ASP A 565 16.12 -22.12 -40.07
CA ASP A 565 16.11 -23.29 -40.94
C ASP A 565 15.88 -22.96 -42.43
N ASN A 566 15.63 -21.67 -42.72
CA ASN A 566 15.49 -21.11 -44.07
C ASN A 566 14.30 -21.65 -44.87
N ASP A 567 13.19 -21.93 -44.21
CA ASP A 567 11.98 -22.41 -44.87
C ASP A 567 10.98 -21.29 -45.21
N LYS A 568 11.28 -20.04 -44.84
CA LYS A 568 10.52 -18.81 -45.02
C LYS A 568 9.34 -18.63 -44.05
N ILE A 569 9.32 -19.33 -42.95
CA ILE A 569 8.42 -19.12 -41.84
C ILE A 569 9.28 -18.53 -40.73
N SER A 570 8.81 -17.46 -40.11
CA SER A 570 9.55 -16.80 -39.03
C SER A 570 9.36 -17.55 -37.70
N ASN A 571 10.30 -17.38 -36.76
CA ASN A 571 10.22 -17.95 -35.42
C ASN A 571 8.85 -17.69 -34.77
N LEU A 572 8.32 -16.49 -34.92
CA LEU A 572 7.01 -16.12 -34.36
C LEU A 572 5.86 -16.87 -35.06
N GLU A 573 5.90 -17.01 -36.38
CA GLU A 573 4.89 -17.80 -37.10
C GLU A 573 4.95 -19.26 -36.67
N GLU A 574 6.14 -19.79 -36.47
CA GLU A 574 6.34 -21.18 -36.02
C GLU A 574 5.91 -21.40 -34.58
N TYR A 575 6.15 -20.42 -33.69
CA TYR A 575 5.59 -20.42 -32.34
C TYR A 575 4.07 -20.50 -32.38
N LEU A 576 3.42 -19.66 -33.18
CA LEU A 576 1.96 -19.61 -33.33
C LEU A 576 1.39 -20.90 -33.95
N ASP A 577 2.11 -21.52 -34.87
CA ASP A 577 1.72 -22.74 -35.53
C ASP A 577 2.12 -24.02 -34.77
N GLY A 578 2.94 -23.85 -33.69
CA GLY A 578 3.43 -24.96 -32.87
C GLY A 578 4.46 -25.84 -33.57
N THR A 579 5.22 -25.29 -34.51
CA THR A 579 6.28 -25.95 -35.26
C THR A 579 7.66 -25.72 -34.63
N ASN A 580 8.71 -26.26 -35.21
CA ASN A 580 10.05 -26.18 -34.65
C ASN A 580 10.93 -25.28 -35.53
N PRO A 581 11.40 -24.14 -35.05
CA PRO A 581 12.13 -23.14 -35.83
C PRO A 581 13.50 -23.59 -36.36
N LEU A 582 13.94 -24.77 -35.98
CA LEU A 582 15.18 -25.38 -36.47
C LEU A 582 14.97 -26.51 -37.45
N VAL A 583 13.73 -26.80 -37.86
CA VAL A 583 13.39 -27.93 -38.72
C VAL A 583 12.43 -27.49 -39.82
N ALA A 584 12.96 -27.24 -40.98
CA ALA A 584 12.21 -26.77 -42.15
C ALA A 584 10.89 -27.54 -42.34
N ASN A 585 9.81 -26.81 -42.23
CA ASN A 585 8.45 -27.31 -42.41
C ASN A 585 8.31 -27.64 -43.92
N ARG A 586 8.13 -28.91 -44.26
CA ARG A 586 7.87 -29.26 -45.65
C ARG A 586 6.64 -28.48 -46.09
N GLU A 587 6.81 -27.65 -47.14
CA GLU A 587 5.65 -27.13 -47.87
C GLU A 587 4.78 -28.34 -48.24
N VAL A 588 3.70 -28.51 -47.49
CA VAL A 588 2.59 -29.30 -48.00
C VAL A 588 2.06 -28.47 -49.15
N ALA A 589 2.48 -28.83 -50.37
CA ALA A 589 1.98 -28.18 -51.58
C ALA A 589 0.46 -28.07 -51.41
N PRO A 590 -0.13 -26.87 -51.52
CA PRO A 590 -1.55 -26.71 -51.28
C PRO A 590 -2.29 -27.73 -52.13
N ILE A 591 -2.89 -28.71 -51.50
CA ILE A 591 -3.76 -29.64 -52.22
C ILE A 591 -4.80 -28.71 -52.85
N PRO A 592 -4.85 -28.68 -54.23
CA PRO A 592 -5.76 -27.73 -54.85
C PRO A 592 -7.16 -28.12 -54.41
N TRP A 593 -7.72 -27.38 -53.49
CA TRP A 593 -9.08 -27.55 -52.94
C TRP A 593 -10.13 -27.72 -54.03
N LEU A 594 -9.79 -27.27 -55.25
CA LEU A 594 -10.62 -27.38 -56.42
C LEU A 594 -10.86 -28.83 -56.88
N TRP A 595 -9.97 -29.79 -56.51
CA TRP A 595 -10.12 -31.19 -56.93
C TRP A 595 -10.81 -32.08 -55.89
N ILE A 596 -10.89 -31.64 -54.64
CA ILE A 596 -11.53 -32.40 -53.56
C ILE A 596 -13.01 -31.99 -53.36
N LEU A 597 -13.38 -30.77 -53.72
CA LEU A 597 -14.74 -30.27 -53.51
C LEU A 597 -15.71 -30.51 -54.68
N THR A 598 -15.22 -30.83 -55.88
CA THR A 598 -16.10 -30.99 -57.04
C THR A 598 -16.98 -32.25 -57.03
N PRO A 599 -16.58 -33.44 -56.51
CA PRO A 599 -17.48 -34.60 -56.45
C PRO A 599 -18.47 -34.54 -55.27
N THR A 600 -18.07 -33.99 -54.16
CA THR A 600 -18.91 -33.98 -52.94
C THR A 600 -19.96 -32.84 -52.93
N MET A 601 -19.64 -31.71 -53.50
CA MET A 601 -20.62 -30.62 -53.62
C MET A 601 -21.72 -30.93 -54.62
N VAL A 602 -21.42 -31.63 -55.70
CA VAL A 602 -22.46 -32.04 -56.70
C VAL A 602 -23.38 -33.08 -56.09
N VAL A 603 -22.91 -33.97 -55.21
CA VAL A 603 -23.75 -34.96 -54.54
C VAL A 603 -24.61 -34.34 -53.46
N VAL A 604 -24.03 -33.41 -52.65
CA VAL A 604 -24.76 -32.73 -51.55
C VAL A 604 -25.80 -31.74 -52.11
N THR A 605 -25.45 -30.98 -53.14
CA THR A 605 -26.42 -30.06 -53.76
C THR A 605 -27.48 -30.83 -54.55
N GLY A 606 -27.15 -31.96 -55.20
CA GLY A 606 -28.13 -32.83 -55.89
C GLY A 606 -29.11 -33.49 -54.91
N VAL A 607 -28.60 -33.99 -53.77
CA VAL A 607 -29.47 -34.58 -52.72
C VAL A 607 -30.32 -33.53 -52.02
N ALA A 608 -29.80 -32.32 -51.77
CA ALA A 608 -30.56 -31.22 -51.20
C ALA A 608 -31.64 -30.70 -52.15
N PHE A 609 -31.36 -30.62 -53.44
CA PHE A 609 -32.33 -30.23 -54.44
C PHE A 609 -33.45 -31.29 -54.60
N TYR A 610 -33.08 -32.56 -54.60
CA TYR A 610 -34.02 -33.67 -54.66
C TYR A 610 -34.90 -33.77 -53.39
N ALA A 611 -34.34 -33.53 -52.23
CA ALA A 611 -35.06 -33.49 -50.98
C ALA A 611 -35.97 -32.24 -50.86
N TRP A 612 -35.54 -31.11 -51.41
CA TRP A 612 -36.33 -29.87 -51.45
C TRP A 612 -37.50 -29.98 -52.43
N ASP A 613 -37.30 -30.59 -53.58
CA ASP A 613 -38.36 -30.80 -54.60
C ASP A 613 -39.44 -31.79 -54.08
N LYS A 614 -39.04 -32.87 -53.41
CA LYS A 614 -39.95 -33.80 -52.75
C LYS A 614 -40.69 -33.20 -51.56
N HIS A 615 -40.11 -32.24 -50.84
CA HIS A 615 -40.77 -31.55 -49.75
C HIS A 615 -41.78 -30.56 -50.29
N ARG A 616 -41.55 -29.92 -51.38
CA ARG A 616 -42.44 -29.01 -52.06
C ARG A 616 -43.66 -29.73 -52.63
N GLU A 617 -43.54 -30.94 -53.17
CA GLU A 617 -44.68 -31.75 -53.64
C GLU A 617 -45.60 -32.20 -52.51
N ARG A 618 -45.11 -32.34 -51.26
CA ARG A 618 -45.94 -32.74 -50.11
C ARG A 618 -46.71 -31.59 -49.48
N THR A 619 -46.34 -30.34 -49.70
CA THR A 619 -47.01 -29.16 -49.14
C THR A 619 -48.13 -28.60 -50.02
N TRP A 620 -48.41 -29.22 -51.19
CA TRP A 620 -49.48 -28.82 -52.11
C TRP A 620 -50.61 -29.88 -52.23
N SER A 621 -50.57 -30.90 -51.33
CA SER A 621 -51.59 -31.95 -51.32
C SER A 621 -52.31 -32.13 -49.99
N GLU A 622 -52.32 -31.07 -49.15
CA GLU A 622 -53.25 -30.93 -48.00
C GLU A 622 -54.01 -29.61 -48.08
#